data_726dcc4d5b3ea399ec3b488d9c30cfc2
#
_entry.id   726dcc4d5b3ea399ec3b488d9c30cfc2
#
_cell.length_a   1.000
_cell.length_b   1.000
_cell.length_c   1.000
_cell.angle_alpha   90.00
_cell.angle_beta   90.00
_cell.angle_gamma   90.00
#
_symmetry.space_group_name_H-M   'P 1'
#
loop_
_entity.id
_entity.type
_entity.pdbx_description
1 polymer ?
#
loop_
_entity_poly.entity_id
_entity_poly.type
_entity_poly.pdbx_seq_one_letter_code
_entity_poly.pdbx_strand_id
1 'polypeptide(L)'
;MRNGDHTVDKVGNRHTPDGACSRRPPSIPFRQIPLTLVRLSCPDRIGLLSRLADWVAQQHGNLLEVHQFTDSYTRWFFARLAVETETLAVDLPAFRASFEPLAKEIGAEWTIRPAESRMKVVIMVSKLGHCLADLLWRWRSGELAFDIPCVISNHKDLQNMVEREGIEFLHIPVPKVEKDAGFTRLGAALREIQPNVIVLARYMQILPAKICEEFYGRIINIHHSFLPSFAGANPYQHAFERGVKLIGATCHYATAELDAGPIIDQEVIRVDHFHAPEDLVRIGRDCERLALARSVRWHLADRVLIHGNKSIVFRD
;
A
#
# COMPACT_ATOMS: atom_id res chain seq x y z
N MET A 1 -11.07 38.30 -77.20
CA MET A 1 -12.36 39.01 -77.27
C MET A 1 -12.98 39.04 -75.85
N ARG A 2 -13.17 40.29 -75.36
CA ARG A 2 -14.10 40.80 -74.33
C ARG A 2 -13.96 40.11 -72.92
N ASN A 3 -13.31 40.78 -71.98
CA ASN A 3 -13.80 41.82 -71.04
C ASN A 3 -15.00 41.39 -70.21
N GLY A 4 -14.82 41.39 -68.88
CA GLY A 4 -15.85 41.37 -67.88
C GLY A 4 -15.26 41.63 -66.52
N ASP A 5 -15.04 42.90 -66.23
CA ASP A 5 -14.69 43.52 -64.98
C ASP A 5 -15.91 43.48 -64.03
N HIS A 6 -15.82 43.05 -62.82
CA HIS A 6 -16.77 43.36 -61.76
C HIS A 6 -16.08 43.43 -60.39
N THR A 7 -15.86 44.66 -59.98
CA THR A 7 -15.64 45.14 -58.64
C THR A 7 -16.75 44.65 -57.71
N VAL A 8 -16.38 44.10 -56.55
CA VAL A 8 -17.29 43.85 -55.42
C VAL A 8 -16.72 44.43 -54.14
N ASP A 9 -17.59 45.17 -53.50
CA ASP A 9 -17.38 45.98 -52.31
C ASP A 9 -16.87 45.25 -51.07
N LYS A 10 -16.05 46.00 -50.33
CA LYS A 10 -15.68 45.67 -48.93
C LYS A 10 -16.88 45.93 -48.02
N VAL A 11 -17.44 44.86 -47.43
CA VAL A 11 -18.33 44.94 -46.24
C VAL A 11 -17.53 44.54 -45.05
N GLY A 12 -17.39 45.48 -44.11
CA GLY A 12 -16.68 45.29 -42.87
C GLY A 12 -17.42 44.32 -41.91
N ASN A 13 -16.73 43.29 -41.50
CA ASN A 13 -17.23 42.35 -40.52
C ASN A 13 -16.63 42.70 -39.14
N ARG A 14 -17.47 43.23 -38.26
CA ARG A 14 -17.15 43.46 -36.87
C ARG A 14 -17.28 42.14 -36.14
N HIS A 15 -16.18 41.56 -35.73
CA HIS A 15 -16.16 40.44 -34.81
C HIS A 15 -16.26 40.97 -33.38
N THR A 16 -17.34 40.63 -32.69
CA THR A 16 -17.45 40.65 -31.26
C THR A 16 -16.97 39.30 -30.73
N PRO A 17 -16.05 39.24 -29.78
CA PRO A 17 -15.71 38.01 -29.14
C PRO A 17 -16.59 37.83 -27.90
N ASP A 18 -17.70 37.13 -28.03
CA ASP A 18 -18.41 36.61 -26.88
C ASP A 18 -17.66 35.40 -26.34
N GLY A 19 -16.76 35.68 -25.43
CA GLY A 19 -16.13 34.69 -24.57
C GLY A 19 -17.13 34.12 -23.57
N ALA A 20 -17.87 33.09 -23.97
CA ALA A 20 -18.57 32.23 -23.03
C ALA A 20 -17.53 31.37 -22.26
N CYS A 21 -16.93 31.96 -21.24
CA CYS A 21 -16.18 31.23 -20.23
C CYS A 21 -17.15 30.27 -19.53
N SER A 22 -17.10 28.99 -19.86
CA SER A 22 -17.83 27.95 -19.18
C SER A 22 -17.39 27.93 -17.71
N ARG A 23 -18.18 28.55 -16.85
CA ARG A 23 -18.02 28.44 -15.40
C ARG A 23 -18.16 26.97 -15.05
N ARG A 24 -17.06 26.31 -14.67
CA ARG A 24 -17.12 25.01 -13.99
C ARG A 24 -18.10 25.16 -12.83
N PRO A 25 -19.05 24.24 -12.66
CA PRO A 25 -19.89 24.25 -11.47
C PRO A 25 -18.96 24.25 -10.24
N PRO A 26 -19.32 24.98 -9.16
CA PRO A 26 -18.53 24.96 -7.95
C PRO A 26 -18.39 23.52 -7.50
N SER A 27 -17.16 23.03 -7.42
CA SER A 27 -16.88 21.74 -6.78
C SER A 27 -17.35 21.88 -5.35
N ILE A 28 -18.42 21.19 -4.99
CA ILE A 28 -18.82 21.02 -3.59
C ILE A 28 -17.60 20.35 -2.95
N PRO A 29 -16.91 20.99 -1.99
CA PRO A 29 -15.83 20.32 -1.30
C PRO A 29 -16.45 19.10 -0.62
N PHE A 30 -16.07 17.90 -1.06
CA PHE A 30 -16.40 16.68 -0.32
C PHE A 30 -15.77 16.85 1.06
N ARG A 31 -16.58 17.18 2.06
CA ARG A 31 -16.13 17.21 3.45
C ARG A 31 -15.72 15.78 3.78
N GLN A 32 -14.44 15.53 3.89
CA GLN A 32 -13.96 14.24 4.39
C GLN A 32 -14.41 14.13 5.84
N ILE A 33 -15.29 13.18 6.12
CA ILE A 33 -15.77 12.89 7.46
C ILE A 33 -14.59 12.26 8.22
N PRO A 34 -14.15 12.85 9.35
CA PRO A 34 -13.10 12.23 10.16
C PRO A 34 -13.54 10.86 10.68
N LEU A 35 -12.69 9.86 10.53
CA LEU A 35 -13.01 8.48 10.88
C LEU A 35 -12.06 7.95 11.96
N THR A 36 -12.62 7.21 12.90
CA THR A 36 -11.88 6.35 13.82
C THR A 36 -11.98 4.91 13.34
N LEU A 37 -10.83 4.31 13.01
CA LEU A 37 -10.73 2.94 12.54
C LEU A 37 -10.56 2.00 13.74
N VAL A 38 -11.38 0.96 13.79
CA VAL A 38 -11.27 -0.16 14.73
C VAL A 38 -10.98 -1.41 13.92
N ARG A 39 -9.87 -2.07 14.20
CA ARG A 39 -9.49 -3.35 13.60
C ARG A 39 -9.30 -4.37 14.70
N LEU A 40 -9.91 -5.55 14.55
CA LEU A 40 -9.78 -6.61 15.54
C LEU A 40 -9.86 -8.01 14.92
N SER A 41 -9.28 -8.96 15.64
CA SER A 41 -9.47 -10.40 15.38
C SER A 41 -9.57 -11.18 16.70
N CYS A 42 -10.41 -12.21 16.74
CA CYS A 42 -10.63 -13.01 17.93
C CYS A 42 -11.18 -14.41 17.59
N PRO A 43 -11.20 -15.37 18.52
CA PRO A 43 -11.94 -16.61 18.35
C PRO A 43 -13.41 -16.35 18.04
N ASP A 44 -13.95 -17.06 17.03
CA ASP A 44 -15.34 -16.89 16.58
C ASP A 44 -16.34 -17.36 17.64
N ARG A 45 -17.40 -16.57 17.83
CA ARG A 45 -18.55 -16.91 18.67
C ARG A 45 -19.81 -16.15 18.22
N ILE A 46 -20.97 -16.66 18.62
CA ILE A 46 -22.25 -16.04 18.30
C ILE A 46 -22.34 -14.63 18.89
N GLY A 47 -22.85 -13.68 18.12
CA GLY A 47 -23.17 -12.32 18.58
C GLY A 47 -22.00 -11.34 18.59
N LEU A 48 -20.81 -11.68 18.07
CA LEU A 48 -19.67 -10.74 18.06
C LEU A 48 -19.99 -9.42 17.37
N LEU A 49 -20.56 -9.47 16.16
CA LEU A 49 -20.88 -8.25 15.40
C LEU A 49 -21.91 -7.37 16.14
N SER A 50 -22.94 -7.99 16.72
CA SER A 50 -23.95 -7.28 17.54
C SER A 50 -23.28 -6.56 18.71
N ARG A 51 -22.41 -7.25 19.45
CA ARG A 51 -21.71 -6.68 20.61
C ARG A 51 -20.76 -5.53 20.23
N LEU A 52 -20.11 -5.63 19.08
CA LEU A 52 -19.25 -4.54 18.56
C LEU A 52 -20.11 -3.32 18.18
N ALA A 53 -21.24 -3.54 17.52
CA ALA A 53 -22.16 -2.46 17.17
C ALA A 53 -22.77 -1.80 18.42
N ASP A 54 -23.20 -2.59 19.40
CA ASP A 54 -23.73 -2.12 20.68
C ASP A 54 -22.68 -1.30 21.45
N TRP A 55 -21.43 -1.78 21.49
CA TRP A 55 -20.34 -1.03 22.12
C TRP A 55 -20.12 0.34 21.45
N VAL A 56 -20.07 0.43 20.11
CA VAL A 56 -19.96 1.70 19.40
C VAL A 56 -21.15 2.61 19.68
N ALA A 57 -22.37 2.07 19.66
CA ALA A 57 -23.61 2.81 19.95
C ALA A 57 -23.64 3.38 21.37
N GLN A 58 -23.14 2.65 22.37
CA GLN A 58 -22.99 3.13 23.76
C GLN A 58 -22.05 4.33 23.88
N GLN A 59 -21.11 4.49 22.96
CA GLN A 59 -20.24 5.66 22.87
C GLN A 59 -20.80 6.75 21.94
N HIS A 60 -22.08 6.66 21.56
CA HIS A 60 -22.77 7.51 20.57
C HIS A 60 -22.13 7.50 19.17
N GLY A 61 -21.25 6.53 18.88
CA GLY A 61 -20.57 6.42 17.60
C GLY A 61 -21.49 5.99 16.46
N ASN A 62 -21.40 6.66 15.32
CA ASN A 62 -22.04 6.26 14.07
C ASN A 62 -21.13 5.39 13.23
N LEU A 63 -21.54 4.15 12.90
CA LEU A 63 -20.79 3.22 12.04
C LEU A 63 -21.05 3.55 10.57
N LEU A 64 -20.02 3.98 9.84
CA LEU A 64 -20.09 4.27 8.40
C LEU A 64 -19.67 3.08 7.54
N GLU A 65 -18.69 2.29 8.00
CA GLU A 65 -18.27 1.06 7.31
C GLU A 65 -18.12 -0.07 8.31
N VAL A 66 -18.56 -1.25 7.92
CA VAL A 66 -18.35 -2.51 8.64
C VAL A 66 -17.90 -3.57 7.66
N HIS A 67 -16.69 -4.05 7.83
CA HIS A 67 -16.19 -5.23 7.15
C HIS A 67 -15.97 -6.32 8.18
N GLN A 68 -16.45 -7.53 7.87
CA GLN A 68 -16.24 -8.68 8.74
C GLN A 68 -16.06 -9.95 7.91
N PHE A 69 -15.31 -10.88 8.47
CA PHE A 69 -15.11 -12.21 7.91
C PHE A 69 -14.91 -13.21 9.06
N THR A 70 -15.54 -14.38 8.95
CA THR A 70 -15.27 -15.50 9.84
C THR A 70 -14.65 -16.63 9.02
N ASP A 71 -13.42 -17.01 9.37
CA ASP A 71 -12.80 -18.21 8.82
C ASP A 71 -13.44 -19.44 9.49
N SER A 72 -14.24 -20.16 8.73
CA SER A 72 -14.95 -21.36 9.21
C SER A 72 -14.01 -22.53 9.54
N TYR A 73 -12.81 -22.57 8.95
CA TYR A 73 -11.82 -23.62 9.21
C TYR A 73 -11.08 -23.42 10.52
N THR A 74 -10.62 -22.18 10.78
CA THR A 74 -9.89 -21.85 12.00
C THR A 74 -10.80 -21.39 13.14
N ARG A 75 -12.09 -21.15 12.85
CA ARG A 75 -13.07 -20.58 13.80
C ARG A 75 -12.57 -19.27 14.37
N TRP A 76 -12.11 -18.37 13.46
CA TRP A 76 -11.56 -17.08 13.82
C TRP A 76 -12.36 -15.97 13.14
N PHE A 77 -12.70 -14.93 13.90
CA PHE A 77 -13.45 -13.77 13.47
C PHE A 77 -12.51 -12.57 13.25
N PHE A 78 -12.77 -11.82 12.19
CA PHE A 78 -12.04 -10.63 11.81
C PHE A 78 -13.02 -9.50 11.54
N ALA A 79 -12.73 -8.30 12.03
CA ALA A 79 -13.55 -7.14 11.73
C ALA A 79 -12.70 -5.87 11.57
N ARG A 80 -13.20 -4.99 10.70
CA ARG A 80 -12.77 -3.60 10.55
C ARG A 80 -14.00 -2.72 10.56
N LEU A 81 -14.03 -1.75 11.46
CA LEU A 81 -15.10 -0.77 11.59
C LEU A 81 -14.56 0.61 11.31
N ALA A 82 -15.33 1.46 10.62
CA ALA A 82 -15.05 2.89 10.49
C ALA A 82 -16.16 3.66 11.20
N VAL A 83 -15.81 4.31 12.28
CA VAL A 83 -16.72 5.09 13.13
C VAL A 83 -16.51 6.57 12.83
N GLU A 84 -17.58 7.31 12.62
CA GLU A 84 -17.56 8.76 12.47
C GLU A 84 -17.05 9.40 13.76
N THR A 85 -15.86 10.00 13.73
CA THR A 85 -15.18 10.52 14.94
C THR A 85 -15.96 11.62 15.62
N GLU A 86 -16.62 12.51 14.85
CA GLU A 86 -17.37 13.66 15.36
C GLU A 86 -18.63 13.26 16.16
N THR A 87 -19.13 12.02 16.00
CA THR A 87 -20.30 11.53 16.74
C THR A 87 -19.97 10.93 18.10
N LEU A 88 -18.69 10.56 18.33
CA LEU A 88 -18.27 9.99 19.60
C LEU A 88 -18.47 10.98 20.75
N ALA A 89 -19.12 10.52 21.84
CA ALA A 89 -19.32 11.31 23.05
C ALA A 89 -18.04 11.46 23.91
N VAL A 90 -16.99 10.72 23.57
CA VAL A 90 -15.72 10.66 24.31
C VAL A 90 -14.54 10.88 23.37
N ASP A 91 -13.41 11.29 23.92
CA ASP A 91 -12.17 11.38 23.16
C ASP A 91 -11.58 9.99 22.80
N LEU A 92 -10.59 9.97 21.93
CA LEU A 92 -10.00 8.73 21.44
C LEU A 92 -9.35 7.86 22.53
N PRO A 93 -8.62 8.43 23.54
CA PRO A 93 -8.13 7.66 24.68
C PRO A 93 -9.25 6.96 25.47
N ALA A 94 -10.33 7.68 25.79
CA ALA A 94 -11.48 7.11 26.50
C ALA A 94 -12.23 6.09 25.64
N PHE A 95 -12.36 6.33 24.32
CA PHE A 95 -12.95 5.37 23.40
C PHE A 95 -12.15 4.06 23.34
N ARG A 96 -10.81 4.13 23.32
CA ARG A 96 -9.95 2.93 23.43
C ARG A 96 -10.16 2.21 24.75
N ALA A 97 -10.13 2.95 25.85
CA ALA A 97 -10.31 2.37 27.18
C ALA A 97 -11.67 1.68 27.35
N SER A 98 -12.74 2.23 26.73
CA SER A 98 -14.07 1.63 26.75
C SER A 98 -14.15 0.28 26.03
N PHE A 99 -13.24 0.01 25.08
CA PHE A 99 -13.18 -1.26 24.34
C PHE A 99 -12.44 -2.36 25.12
N GLU A 100 -11.50 -2.02 26.00
CA GLU A 100 -10.65 -3.00 26.69
C GLU A 100 -11.41 -4.11 27.42
N PRO A 101 -12.53 -3.85 28.16
CA PRO A 101 -13.27 -4.91 28.81
C PRO A 101 -13.86 -5.92 27.82
N LEU A 102 -14.46 -5.41 26.73
CA LEU A 102 -15.01 -6.24 25.67
C LEU A 102 -13.90 -7.03 24.95
N ALA A 103 -12.81 -6.37 24.59
CA ALA A 103 -11.67 -7.01 23.94
C ALA A 103 -11.09 -8.16 24.79
N LYS A 104 -10.92 -7.94 26.10
CA LYS A 104 -10.45 -8.95 27.03
C LYS A 104 -11.42 -10.14 27.13
N GLU A 105 -12.71 -9.88 27.22
CA GLU A 105 -13.73 -10.93 27.30
C GLU A 105 -13.77 -11.81 26.05
N ILE A 106 -13.67 -11.20 24.87
CA ILE A 106 -13.71 -11.94 23.60
C ILE A 106 -12.33 -12.48 23.17
N GLY A 107 -11.25 -12.12 23.87
CA GLY A 107 -9.89 -12.51 23.54
C GLY A 107 -9.40 -11.85 22.25
N ALA A 108 -9.73 -10.58 22.03
CA ALA A 108 -9.40 -9.89 20.79
C ALA A 108 -8.00 -9.30 20.80
N GLU A 109 -7.30 -9.49 19.67
CA GLU A 109 -6.20 -8.63 19.25
C GLU A 109 -6.79 -7.44 18.47
N TRP A 110 -6.43 -6.21 18.83
CA TRP A 110 -7.10 -5.04 18.27
C TRP A 110 -6.23 -3.80 18.17
N THR A 111 -6.65 -2.89 17.28
CA THR A 111 -6.11 -1.54 17.17
C THR A 111 -7.24 -0.53 16.93
N ILE A 112 -7.12 0.67 17.53
CA ILE A 112 -8.04 1.80 17.30
C ILE A 112 -7.18 3.03 17.03
N ARG A 113 -7.44 3.74 15.92
CA ARG A 113 -6.73 4.96 15.55
C ARG A 113 -7.55 5.86 14.63
N PRO A 114 -7.25 7.17 14.56
CA PRO A 114 -7.82 8.03 13.53
C PRO A 114 -7.36 7.57 12.13
N ALA A 115 -8.26 7.61 11.16
CA ALA A 115 -7.92 7.29 9.77
C ALA A 115 -6.88 8.25 9.18
N GLU A 116 -6.94 9.51 9.60
CA GLU A 116 -6.06 10.59 9.13
C GLU A 116 -4.65 10.53 9.72
N SER A 117 -4.41 9.68 10.74
CA SER A 117 -3.09 9.56 11.34
C SER A 117 -2.11 8.96 10.33
N ARG A 118 -1.09 9.74 9.97
CA ARG A 118 -0.09 9.31 8.99
C ARG A 118 0.90 8.34 9.63
N MET A 119 1.10 7.22 8.95
CA MET A 119 2.09 6.22 9.37
C MET A 119 3.47 6.62 8.84
N LYS A 120 4.52 6.38 9.63
CA LYS A 120 5.91 6.48 9.18
C LYS A 120 6.25 5.24 8.34
N VAL A 121 6.56 5.43 7.07
CA VAL A 121 6.93 4.37 6.13
C VAL A 121 8.39 4.53 5.71
N VAL A 122 9.23 3.57 6.05
CA VAL A 122 10.58 3.46 5.50
C VAL A 122 10.52 2.62 4.23
N ILE A 123 11.01 3.17 3.11
CA ILE A 123 11.09 2.45 1.85
C ILE A 123 12.53 1.96 1.67
N MET A 124 12.70 0.66 1.44
CA MET A 124 14.00 0.05 1.21
C MET A 124 14.13 -0.38 -0.25
N VAL A 125 15.27 -0.03 -0.86
CA VAL A 125 15.51 -0.26 -2.29
C VAL A 125 16.91 -0.80 -2.54
N SER A 126 17.16 -1.35 -3.74
CA SER A 126 18.49 -1.62 -4.26
C SER A 126 18.75 -0.79 -5.51
N LYS A 127 18.92 -1.42 -6.69
CA LYS A 127 19.25 -0.72 -7.96
C LYS A 127 18.02 -0.36 -8.79
N LEU A 128 16.96 -1.18 -8.75
CA LEU A 128 15.78 -1.01 -9.59
C LEU A 128 14.80 -0.04 -8.94
N GLY A 129 14.46 1.05 -9.65
CA GLY A 129 13.69 2.17 -9.11
C GLY A 129 12.21 2.20 -9.49
N HIS A 130 11.69 1.27 -10.30
CA HIS A 130 10.31 1.36 -10.81
C HIS A 130 9.23 1.33 -9.71
N CYS A 131 9.39 0.49 -8.69
CA CYS A 131 8.48 0.45 -7.54
C CYS A 131 8.60 1.71 -6.67
N LEU A 132 9.83 2.19 -6.43
CA LEU A 132 10.07 3.42 -5.69
C LEU A 132 9.42 4.61 -6.40
N ALA A 133 9.65 4.76 -7.70
CA ALA A 133 9.11 5.86 -8.50
C ALA A 133 7.58 5.91 -8.46
N ASP A 134 6.91 4.75 -8.55
CA ASP A 134 5.44 4.66 -8.46
C ASP A 134 4.95 5.05 -7.06
N LEU A 135 5.58 4.56 -6.00
CA LEU A 135 5.22 4.92 -4.61
C LEU A 135 5.43 6.41 -4.33
N LEU A 136 6.55 7.00 -4.78
CA LEU A 136 6.83 8.44 -4.61
C LEU A 136 5.83 9.30 -5.40
N TRP A 137 5.44 8.88 -6.61
CA TRP A 137 4.42 9.58 -7.38
C TRP A 137 3.06 9.58 -6.66
N ARG A 138 2.60 8.42 -6.16
CA ARG A 138 1.33 8.26 -5.42
C ARG A 138 1.36 9.01 -4.09
N TRP A 139 2.49 9.03 -3.40
CA TRP A 139 2.70 9.81 -2.20
C TRP A 139 2.59 11.32 -2.48
N ARG A 140 3.27 11.81 -3.51
CA ARG A 140 3.23 13.23 -3.90
C ARG A 140 1.88 13.68 -4.40
N SER A 141 1.15 12.83 -5.11
CA SER A 141 -0.22 13.10 -5.58
C SER A 141 -1.27 13.07 -4.46
N GLY A 142 -0.92 12.59 -3.27
CA GLY A 142 -1.84 12.41 -2.15
C GLY A 142 -2.70 11.15 -2.23
N GLU A 143 -2.48 10.28 -3.23
CA GLU A 143 -3.17 8.98 -3.34
C GLU A 143 -2.81 8.06 -2.16
N LEU A 144 -1.55 8.10 -1.72
CA LEU A 144 -1.06 7.38 -0.56
C LEU A 144 -0.62 8.37 0.52
N ALA A 145 -1.37 8.45 1.62
CA ALA A 145 -1.13 9.39 2.71
C ALA A 145 -0.28 8.74 3.81
N PHE A 146 1.04 8.96 3.77
CA PHE A 146 1.99 8.51 4.81
C PHE A 146 3.18 9.47 4.88
N ASP A 147 4.01 9.34 5.91
CA ASP A 147 5.24 10.11 6.06
C ASP A 147 6.43 9.22 5.71
N ILE A 148 7.36 9.75 4.90
CA ILE A 148 8.60 9.06 4.52
C ILE A 148 9.75 9.70 5.29
N PRO A 149 10.18 9.15 6.44
CA PRO A 149 11.32 9.69 7.17
C PRO A 149 12.61 9.56 6.37
N CYS A 150 12.80 8.45 5.67
CA CYS A 150 13.92 8.22 4.77
C CYS A 150 13.67 7.07 3.80
N VAL A 151 14.49 7.00 2.76
CA VAL A 151 14.66 5.81 1.91
C VAL A 151 16.00 5.18 2.23
N ILE A 152 16.02 3.87 2.52
CA ILE A 152 17.25 3.12 2.80
C ILE A 152 17.66 2.30 1.59
N SER A 153 18.93 2.31 1.23
CA SER A 153 19.43 1.51 0.12
C SER A 153 20.81 0.94 0.40
N ASN A 154 21.07 -0.27 -0.10
CA ASN A 154 22.39 -0.88 -0.11
C ASN A 154 23.26 -0.44 -1.32
N HIS A 155 22.70 0.41 -2.21
CA HIS A 155 23.35 1.01 -3.38
C HIS A 155 23.02 2.49 -3.47
N LYS A 156 23.83 3.27 -4.19
CA LYS A 156 23.60 4.72 -4.39
C LYS A 156 22.84 5.08 -5.66
N ASP A 157 22.48 4.07 -6.48
CA ASP A 157 21.90 4.27 -7.81
C ASP A 157 20.63 5.16 -7.79
N LEU A 158 19.84 5.12 -6.73
CA LEU A 158 18.58 5.85 -6.60
C LEU A 158 18.65 7.10 -5.72
N GLN A 159 19.84 7.46 -5.21
CA GLN A 159 20.05 8.59 -4.30
C GLN A 159 19.49 9.89 -4.88
N ASN A 160 19.88 10.24 -6.11
CA ASN A 160 19.43 11.49 -6.76
C ASN A 160 17.90 11.53 -6.97
N MET A 161 17.26 10.39 -7.18
CA MET A 161 15.79 10.31 -7.32
C MET A 161 15.09 10.69 -6.01
N VAL A 162 15.58 10.18 -4.88
CA VAL A 162 15.03 10.38 -3.55
C VAL A 162 15.27 11.82 -3.06
N GLU A 163 16.49 12.31 -3.19
CA GLU A 163 16.87 13.65 -2.73
C GLU A 163 16.13 14.76 -3.48
N ARG A 164 15.77 14.56 -4.77
CA ARG A 164 14.94 15.50 -5.53
C ARG A 164 13.52 15.64 -4.98
N GLU A 165 13.01 14.63 -4.28
CA GLU A 165 11.72 14.69 -3.60
C GLU A 165 11.82 15.29 -2.19
N GLY A 166 13.03 15.74 -1.78
CA GLY A 166 13.29 16.30 -0.44
C GLY A 166 13.30 15.26 0.68
N ILE A 167 13.48 13.99 0.32
CA ILE A 167 13.50 12.86 1.27
C ILE A 167 14.94 12.49 1.59
N GLU A 168 15.22 12.16 2.84
CA GLU A 168 16.53 11.67 3.27
C GLU A 168 16.84 10.32 2.64
N PHE A 169 18.09 10.17 2.15
CA PHE A 169 18.59 8.90 1.59
C PHE A 169 19.69 8.32 2.47
N LEU A 170 19.43 7.18 3.09
CA LEU A 170 20.39 6.47 3.92
C LEU A 170 21.07 5.34 3.13
N HIS A 171 22.34 5.52 2.81
CA HIS A 171 23.14 4.48 2.18
C HIS A 171 23.71 3.52 3.24
N ILE A 172 23.18 2.31 3.33
CA ILE A 172 23.64 1.26 4.22
C ILE A 172 24.09 0.06 3.37
N PRO A 173 25.37 0.00 2.97
CA PRO A 173 25.88 -1.10 2.16
C PRO A 173 25.87 -2.41 2.93
N VAL A 174 25.52 -3.49 2.21
CA VAL A 174 25.51 -4.87 2.70
C VAL A 174 26.46 -5.70 1.81
N PRO A 175 27.78 -5.58 2.01
CA PRO A 175 28.75 -6.30 1.19
C PRO A 175 28.73 -7.80 1.53
N LYS A 176 29.00 -8.66 0.53
CA LYS A 176 28.93 -10.12 0.69
C LYS A 176 29.81 -10.66 1.84
N VAL A 177 30.97 -10.02 2.08
CA VAL A 177 31.94 -10.44 3.10
C VAL A 177 31.55 -9.97 4.52
N GLU A 178 30.81 -8.85 4.62
CA GLU A 178 30.46 -8.21 5.91
C GLU A 178 28.95 -8.02 6.05
N LYS A 179 28.15 -9.01 5.66
CA LYS A 179 26.69 -8.90 5.67
C LYS A 179 26.14 -8.55 7.06
N ASP A 180 26.67 -9.20 8.10
CA ASP A 180 26.19 -9.02 9.48
C ASP A 180 26.41 -7.60 9.99
N ALA A 181 27.56 -6.98 9.66
CA ALA A 181 27.82 -5.58 10.02
C ALA A 181 26.86 -4.62 9.29
N GLY A 182 26.56 -4.88 8.01
CA GLY A 182 25.56 -4.13 7.25
C GLY A 182 24.17 -4.23 7.87
N PHE A 183 23.71 -5.43 8.20
CA PHE A 183 22.42 -5.66 8.83
C PHE A 183 22.33 -5.16 10.27
N THR A 184 23.43 -5.16 11.02
CA THR A 184 23.50 -4.54 12.34
C THR A 184 23.24 -3.04 12.25
N ARG A 185 23.89 -2.34 11.30
CA ARG A 185 23.64 -0.91 11.03
C ARG A 185 22.20 -0.66 10.58
N LEU A 186 21.68 -1.51 9.69
CA LEU A 186 20.29 -1.42 9.24
C LEU A 186 19.31 -1.55 10.42
N GLY A 187 19.49 -2.57 11.26
CA GLY A 187 18.64 -2.78 12.45
C GLY A 187 18.72 -1.61 13.43
N ALA A 188 19.90 -1.02 13.64
CA ALA A 188 20.08 0.17 14.47
C ALA A 188 19.31 1.37 13.90
N ALA A 189 19.45 1.66 12.60
CA ALA A 189 18.71 2.74 11.93
C ALA A 189 17.19 2.55 12.00
N LEU A 190 16.69 1.35 11.78
CA LEU A 190 15.25 1.06 11.87
C LEU A 190 14.71 1.26 13.30
N ARG A 191 15.48 0.90 14.34
CA ARG A 191 15.08 1.13 15.74
C ARG A 191 15.08 2.61 16.11
N GLU A 192 16.03 3.39 15.59
CA GLU A 192 16.07 4.84 15.79
C GLU A 192 14.89 5.55 15.12
N ILE A 193 14.58 5.20 13.87
CA ILE A 193 13.49 5.79 13.08
C ILE A 193 12.11 5.37 13.63
N GLN A 194 11.99 4.16 14.18
CA GLN A 194 10.72 3.56 14.64
C GLN A 194 9.62 3.62 13.58
N PRO A 195 9.80 3.02 12.39
CA PRO A 195 8.79 3.02 11.34
C PRO A 195 7.56 2.21 11.76
N ASN A 196 6.37 2.67 11.35
CA ASN A 196 5.15 1.87 11.44
C ASN A 196 5.17 0.75 10.38
N VAL A 197 5.71 1.05 9.19
CA VAL A 197 5.78 0.13 8.05
C VAL A 197 7.14 0.23 7.38
N ILE A 198 7.66 -0.90 6.95
CA ILE A 198 8.86 -1.03 6.12
C ILE A 198 8.43 -1.63 4.78
N VAL A 199 8.74 -0.97 3.68
CA VAL A 199 8.39 -1.43 2.32
C VAL A 199 9.65 -1.83 1.58
N LEU A 200 9.81 -3.12 1.28
CA LEU A 200 10.89 -3.63 0.45
C LEU A 200 10.52 -3.47 -1.03
N ALA A 201 10.78 -2.29 -1.59
CA ALA A 201 10.51 -1.95 -2.98
C ALA A 201 11.67 -2.39 -3.87
N ARG A 202 11.82 -3.69 -4.10
CA ARG A 202 12.95 -4.32 -4.79
C ARG A 202 14.27 -4.19 -4.00
N TYR A 203 14.21 -4.36 -2.69
CA TYR A 203 15.39 -4.51 -1.84
C TYR A 203 15.94 -5.92 -1.96
N MET A 204 16.99 -6.10 -2.76
CA MET A 204 17.51 -7.40 -3.18
C MET A 204 18.47 -8.04 -2.16
N GLN A 205 18.14 -7.91 -0.86
CA GLN A 205 18.85 -8.57 0.23
C GLN A 205 17.86 -9.35 1.08
N ILE A 206 18.24 -10.55 1.49
CA ILE A 206 17.45 -11.36 2.45
C ILE A 206 17.69 -10.77 3.83
N LEU A 207 16.63 -10.29 4.47
CA LEU A 207 16.71 -9.75 5.82
C LEU A 207 16.99 -10.86 6.84
N PRO A 208 17.80 -10.61 7.88
CA PRO A 208 17.99 -11.54 8.97
C PRO A 208 16.67 -11.81 9.73
N ALA A 209 16.49 -13.04 10.21
CA ALA A 209 15.31 -13.45 10.98
C ALA A 209 14.99 -12.48 12.13
N LYS A 210 16.02 -12.02 12.86
CA LYS A 210 15.87 -11.05 13.95
C LYS A 210 15.16 -9.76 13.56
N ILE A 211 15.43 -9.22 12.35
CA ILE A 211 14.75 -8.02 11.84
C ILE A 211 13.31 -8.37 11.46
N CYS A 212 13.09 -9.50 10.80
CA CYS A 212 11.75 -9.94 10.41
C CYS A 212 10.84 -10.19 11.64
N GLU A 213 11.37 -10.76 12.70
CA GLU A 213 10.66 -11.02 13.95
C GLU A 213 10.35 -9.72 14.71
N GLU A 214 11.32 -8.81 14.83
CA GLU A 214 11.17 -7.51 15.51
C GLU A 214 10.11 -6.64 14.84
N PHE A 215 10.01 -6.71 13.50
CA PHE A 215 9.05 -5.95 12.70
C PHE A 215 7.96 -6.84 12.08
N TYR A 216 7.61 -7.95 12.74
CA TYR A 216 6.59 -8.87 12.24
C TYR A 216 5.28 -8.15 11.91
N GLY A 217 4.69 -8.47 10.74
CA GLY A 217 3.46 -7.84 10.24
C GLY A 217 3.60 -6.38 9.80
N ARG A 218 4.85 -5.84 9.79
CA ARG A 218 5.15 -4.45 9.39
C ARG A 218 6.11 -4.34 8.22
N ILE A 219 6.67 -5.45 7.72
CA ILE A 219 7.56 -5.47 6.56
C ILE A 219 6.78 -5.99 5.37
N ILE A 220 6.53 -5.14 4.38
CA ILE A 220 5.84 -5.49 3.13
C ILE A 220 6.89 -5.68 2.04
N ASN A 221 6.91 -6.85 1.41
CA ASN A 221 7.84 -7.18 0.34
C ASN A 221 7.11 -7.36 -1.00
N ILE A 222 7.69 -6.84 -2.07
CA ILE A 222 7.29 -7.20 -3.43
C ILE A 222 8.24 -8.24 -4.01
N HIS A 223 7.70 -9.41 -4.29
CA HIS A 223 8.38 -10.50 -4.96
C HIS A 223 7.99 -10.53 -6.43
N HIS A 224 8.99 -10.63 -7.32
CA HIS A 224 8.84 -10.49 -8.77
C HIS A 224 8.43 -11.78 -9.48
N SER A 225 7.66 -12.63 -8.80
CA SER A 225 7.00 -13.78 -9.41
C SER A 225 5.67 -14.10 -8.75
N PHE A 226 4.89 -14.94 -9.38
CA PHE A 226 3.66 -15.46 -8.82
C PHE A 226 3.98 -16.63 -7.88
N LEU A 227 4.06 -16.33 -6.56
CA LEU A 227 4.33 -17.36 -5.56
C LEU A 227 3.18 -18.38 -5.46
N PRO A 228 3.49 -19.65 -5.22
CA PRO A 228 4.79 -20.25 -4.91
C PRO A 228 5.62 -20.65 -6.14
N SER A 229 5.24 -20.25 -7.36
CA SER A 229 5.92 -20.61 -8.60
C SER A 229 7.13 -19.74 -8.88
N PHE A 230 8.18 -20.30 -9.51
CA PHE A 230 9.37 -19.61 -9.97
C PHE A 230 10.15 -18.85 -8.87
N ALA A 231 10.34 -19.50 -7.72
CA ALA A 231 11.25 -19.01 -6.71
C ALA A 231 12.69 -18.99 -7.24
N GLY A 232 13.48 -17.97 -6.86
CA GLY A 232 14.89 -17.85 -7.23
C GLY A 232 15.21 -16.67 -8.16
N ALA A 233 16.43 -16.71 -8.73
CA ALA A 233 16.92 -15.66 -9.62
C ALA A 233 16.34 -15.80 -11.05
N ASN A 234 16.16 -14.66 -11.75
CA ASN A 234 15.71 -14.57 -13.14
C ASN A 234 14.37 -15.27 -13.46
N PRO A 235 13.28 -15.07 -12.67
CA PRO A 235 12.02 -15.79 -12.86
C PRO A 235 11.40 -15.54 -14.24
N TYR A 236 11.58 -14.37 -14.86
CA TYR A 236 11.05 -14.07 -16.19
C TYR A 236 11.76 -14.85 -17.30
N GLN A 237 13.07 -15.12 -17.16
CA GLN A 237 13.79 -15.97 -18.09
C GLN A 237 13.28 -17.43 -18.00
N HIS A 238 13.13 -17.96 -16.79
CA HIS A 238 12.57 -19.29 -16.58
C HIS A 238 11.12 -19.41 -17.08
N ALA A 239 10.33 -18.35 -16.87
CA ALA A 239 8.96 -18.28 -17.37
C ALA A 239 8.90 -18.34 -18.91
N PHE A 240 9.79 -17.62 -19.60
CA PHE A 240 9.93 -17.65 -21.04
C PHE A 240 10.33 -19.03 -21.55
N GLU A 241 11.41 -19.61 -21.00
CA GLU A 241 11.91 -20.94 -21.38
C GLU A 241 10.85 -22.04 -21.17
N ARG A 242 10.02 -21.90 -20.13
CA ARG A 242 8.92 -22.82 -19.84
C ARG A 242 7.69 -22.60 -20.72
N GLY A 243 7.62 -21.48 -21.44
CA GLY A 243 6.48 -21.12 -22.28
C GLY A 243 5.18 -20.90 -21.50
N VAL A 244 5.28 -20.26 -20.30
CA VAL A 244 4.12 -20.00 -19.44
C VAL A 244 3.11 -19.07 -20.11
N LYS A 245 1.88 -19.10 -19.67
CA LYS A 245 0.77 -18.26 -20.18
C LYS A 245 0.35 -17.16 -19.18
N LEU A 246 0.94 -17.18 -17.99
CA LEU A 246 0.72 -16.17 -16.96
C LEU A 246 2.07 -15.83 -16.33
N ILE A 247 2.29 -14.54 -16.12
CA ILE A 247 3.35 -14.01 -15.24
C ILE A 247 2.71 -13.10 -14.21
N GLY A 248 3.43 -12.74 -13.15
CA GLY A 248 2.89 -11.87 -12.14
C GLY A 248 3.90 -11.52 -11.06
N ALA A 249 3.40 -10.83 -10.06
CA ALA A 249 4.14 -10.44 -8.88
C ALA A 249 3.31 -10.73 -7.62
N THR A 250 3.98 -10.99 -6.52
CA THR A 250 3.34 -11.25 -5.22
C THR A 250 3.82 -10.23 -4.21
N CYS A 251 2.88 -9.56 -3.55
CA CYS A 251 3.15 -8.73 -2.39
C CYS A 251 2.76 -9.48 -1.12
N HIS A 252 3.68 -9.60 -0.17
CA HIS A 252 3.49 -10.37 1.06
C HIS A 252 4.22 -9.72 2.24
N TYR A 253 3.85 -10.09 3.45
CA TYR A 253 4.65 -9.73 4.61
C TYR A 253 5.92 -10.57 4.66
N ALA A 254 7.06 -9.92 4.92
CA ALA A 254 8.31 -10.64 5.10
C ALA A 254 8.35 -11.33 6.48
N THR A 255 8.81 -12.57 6.47
CA THR A 255 9.04 -13.41 7.65
C THR A 255 10.48 -13.91 7.68
N ALA A 256 10.86 -14.64 8.73
CA ALA A 256 12.17 -15.26 8.83
C ALA A 256 12.42 -16.29 7.70
N GLU A 257 11.35 -16.93 7.23
CA GLU A 257 11.39 -17.84 6.09
C GLU A 257 11.23 -17.04 4.78
N LEU A 258 12.17 -17.25 3.84
CA LEU A 258 12.21 -16.50 2.58
C LEU A 258 10.96 -16.74 1.73
N ASP A 259 10.32 -15.66 1.31
CA ASP A 259 9.15 -15.63 0.42
C ASP A 259 7.96 -16.49 0.89
N ALA A 260 7.91 -16.85 2.19
CA ALA A 260 6.90 -17.72 2.77
C ALA A 260 5.84 -17.00 3.63
N GLY A 261 5.95 -15.69 3.80
CA GLY A 261 5.04 -14.92 4.65
C GLY A 261 3.64 -14.69 4.04
N PRO A 262 2.70 -14.19 4.85
CA PRO A 262 1.30 -13.98 4.46
C PRO A 262 1.17 -13.09 3.22
N ILE A 263 0.51 -13.62 2.18
CA ILE A 263 0.30 -12.91 0.91
C ILE A 263 -0.77 -11.85 1.09
N ILE A 264 -0.47 -10.60 0.69
CA ILE A 264 -1.41 -9.48 0.72
C ILE A 264 -2.15 -9.36 -0.62
N ASP A 265 -1.38 -9.37 -1.72
CA ASP A 265 -1.93 -9.23 -3.07
C ASP A 265 -1.07 -9.96 -4.10
N GLN A 266 -1.71 -10.36 -5.19
CA GLN A 266 -1.04 -10.92 -6.34
C GLN A 266 -1.61 -10.29 -7.61
N GLU A 267 -0.72 -9.75 -8.45
CA GLU A 267 -1.08 -9.28 -9.79
C GLU A 267 -0.60 -10.27 -10.81
N VAL A 268 -1.47 -10.63 -11.76
CA VAL A 268 -1.15 -11.58 -12.83
C VAL A 268 -1.59 -11.02 -14.17
N ILE A 269 -0.78 -11.31 -15.19
CA ILE A 269 -1.06 -10.90 -16.56
C ILE A 269 -0.88 -12.06 -17.52
N ARG A 270 -1.72 -12.13 -18.56
CA ARG A 270 -1.57 -13.11 -19.62
C ARG A 270 -0.44 -12.72 -20.55
N VAL A 271 0.36 -13.73 -20.91
CA VAL A 271 1.43 -13.63 -21.90
C VAL A 271 1.32 -14.78 -22.91
N ASP A 272 1.98 -14.64 -24.03
CA ASP A 272 1.97 -15.64 -25.10
C ASP A 272 3.35 -15.76 -25.76
N HIS A 273 3.40 -16.49 -26.87
CA HIS A 273 4.62 -16.78 -27.61
C HIS A 273 5.19 -15.59 -28.40
N PHE A 274 4.45 -14.47 -28.51
CA PHE A 274 4.94 -13.23 -29.12
C PHE A 274 5.80 -12.39 -28.17
N HIS A 275 5.74 -12.66 -26.86
CA HIS A 275 6.50 -11.91 -25.86
C HIS A 275 7.92 -12.46 -25.72
N ALA A 276 8.91 -11.63 -25.98
CA ALA A 276 10.31 -11.91 -25.69
C ALA A 276 10.63 -11.78 -24.17
N PRO A 277 11.77 -12.29 -23.68
CA PRO A 277 12.14 -12.16 -22.25
C PRO A 277 12.09 -10.70 -21.73
N GLU A 278 12.52 -9.73 -22.56
CA GLU A 278 12.51 -8.31 -22.24
C GLU A 278 11.08 -7.77 -22.06
N ASP A 279 10.12 -8.29 -22.84
CA ASP A 279 8.71 -7.95 -22.71
C ASP A 279 8.16 -8.48 -21.37
N LEU A 280 8.50 -9.72 -21.02
CA LEU A 280 8.09 -10.32 -19.75
C LEU A 280 8.63 -9.51 -18.57
N VAL A 281 9.87 -9.02 -18.64
CA VAL A 281 10.46 -8.13 -17.62
C VAL A 281 9.69 -6.82 -17.54
N ARG A 282 9.36 -6.20 -18.67
CA ARG A 282 8.61 -4.92 -18.73
C ARG A 282 7.21 -5.08 -18.12
N ILE A 283 6.47 -6.09 -18.56
CA ILE A 283 5.13 -6.40 -18.07
C ILE A 283 5.17 -6.77 -16.58
N GLY A 284 6.16 -7.55 -16.16
CA GLY A 284 6.34 -7.92 -14.77
C GLY A 284 6.57 -6.73 -13.84
N ARG A 285 7.30 -5.70 -14.29
CA ARG A 285 7.46 -4.44 -13.53
C ARG A 285 6.13 -3.71 -13.31
N ASP A 286 5.20 -3.79 -14.26
CA ASP A 286 3.86 -3.23 -14.09
C ASP A 286 3.08 -4.00 -13.03
N CYS A 287 3.13 -5.33 -13.05
CA CYS A 287 2.55 -6.16 -11.99
C CYS A 287 3.13 -5.83 -10.62
N GLU A 288 4.46 -5.68 -10.51
CA GLU A 288 5.14 -5.35 -9.26
C GLU A 288 4.66 -4.00 -8.69
N ARG A 289 4.57 -2.96 -9.52
CA ARG A 289 4.10 -1.63 -9.10
C ARG A 289 2.66 -1.68 -8.58
N LEU A 290 1.76 -2.33 -9.34
CA LEU A 290 0.34 -2.40 -8.98
C LEU A 290 0.10 -3.19 -7.70
N ALA A 291 0.68 -4.39 -7.57
CA ALA A 291 0.53 -5.22 -6.38
C ALA A 291 1.09 -4.52 -5.15
N LEU A 292 2.27 -3.89 -5.25
CA LEU A 292 2.89 -3.18 -4.13
C LEU A 292 2.06 -1.97 -3.69
N ALA A 293 1.63 -1.13 -4.62
CA ALA A 293 0.86 0.08 -4.31
C ALA A 293 -0.47 -0.25 -3.63
N ARG A 294 -1.20 -1.27 -4.14
CA ARG A 294 -2.46 -1.73 -3.51
C ARG A 294 -2.21 -2.30 -2.11
N SER A 295 -1.20 -3.13 -1.94
CA SER A 295 -0.86 -3.73 -0.65
C SER A 295 -0.50 -2.69 0.39
N VAL A 296 0.31 -1.69 0.03
CA VAL A 296 0.65 -0.56 0.90
C VAL A 296 -0.61 0.23 1.26
N ARG A 297 -1.47 0.55 0.29
CA ARG A 297 -2.73 1.27 0.52
C ARG A 297 -3.64 0.53 1.52
N TRP A 298 -3.86 -0.77 1.32
CA TRP A 298 -4.71 -1.56 2.21
C TRP A 298 -4.11 -1.69 3.62
N HIS A 299 -2.79 -1.85 3.72
CA HIS A 299 -2.13 -1.87 5.03
C HIS A 299 -2.29 -0.54 5.77
N LEU A 300 -2.04 0.59 5.09
CA LEU A 300 -2.19 1.94 5.66
C LEU A 300 -3.64 2.25 6.08
N ALA A 301 -4.63 1.63 5.43
CA ALA A 301 -6.05 1.78 5.73
C ALA A 301 -6.58 0.76 6.76
N ASP A 302 -5.70 0.01 7.44
CA ASP A 302 -6.07 -1.09 8.38
C ASP A 302 -7.00 -2.14 7.76
N ARG A 303 -6.86 -2.40 6.45
CA ARG A 303 -7.66 -3.37 5.71
C ARG A 303 -7.06 -4.77 5.67
N VAL A 304 -5.86 -4.96 6.24
CA VAL A 304 -5.16 -6.25 6.24
C VAL A 304 -4.98 -6.75 7.66
N LEU A 305 -5.48 -7.96 7.91
CA LEU A 305 -5.27 -8.69 9.17
C LEU A 305 -4.49 -9.97 8.87
N ILE A 306 -3.56 -10.31 9.74
CA ILE A 306 -2.74 -11.52 9.63
C ILE A 306 -3.32 -12.59 10.56
N HIS A 307 -3.44 -13.82 10.07
CA HIS A 307 -3.80 -14.99 10.87
C HIS A 307 -2.96 -16.19 10.44
N GLY A 308 -2.02 -16.57 11.28
CA GLY A 308 -1.01 -17.58 10.93
C GLY A 308 -0.24 -17.15 9.68
N ASN A 309 -0.22 -18.00 8.65
CA ASN A 309 0.44 -17.70 7.37
C ASN A 309 -0.52 -17.19 6.28
N LYS A 310 -1.65 -16.61 6.66
CA LYS A 310 -2.63 -16.02 5.73
C LYS A 310 -2.89 -14.57 6.08
N SER A 311 -3.28 -13.78 5.10
CA SER A 311 -3.86 -12.46 5.32
C SER A 311 -5.34 -12.44 4.95
N ILE A 312 -6.13 -11.73 5.72
CA ILE A 312 -7.50 -11.36 5.41
C ILE A 312 -7.47 -9.92 4.94
N VAL A 313 -7.91 -9.67 3.70
CA VAL A 313 -7.85 -8.35 3.07
C VAL A 313 -9.27 -7.88 2.78
N PHE A 314 -9.70 -6.84 3.47
CA PHE A 314 -10.93 -6.13 3.16
C PHE A 314 -10.70 -5.14 2.03
N ARG A 315 -10.91 -5.59 0.79
CA ARG A 315 -10.72 -4.76 -0.41
C ARG A 315 -11.72 -3.61 -0.45
N ASP A 316 -11.37 -2.55 -1.22
CA ASP A 316 -12.24 -1.40 -1.47
C ASP A 316 -13.46 -1.82 -2.29
#